data_1b58f53821c00080e7150772ba41ffe2
#
_entry.id   1b58f53821c00080e7150772ba41ffe2
#
_cell.length_a   1.000
_cell.length_b   1.000
_cell.length_c   1.000
_cell.angle_alpha   90.00
_cell.angle_beta   90.00
_cell.angle_gamma   90.00
#
_symmetry.space_group_name_H-M   'P 1'
#
loop_
_entity.id
_entity.type
_entity.pdbx_description
1 polymer ?
#
loop_
_entity_poly.entity_id
_entity_poly.type
_entity_poly.pdbx_seq_one_letter_code
_entity_poly.pdbx_strand_id
1 'polypeptide(L)'
;RAGGADEVESSGEHFISEDGTFTQYKLITKNSKETYVDSNWDQVFQTGKYIQDDFQVTGGDASRTFLFSYSRLRQDGIIRNSWYDRDNYRLNTKFRLSDMISMESKASYTFTNSNRIQQSSNVTGVMLGLLRTAPDFDITHYKGTYVSSSGAEYDGRQRAYRKYMAQSTHPIYNNPLWTVYDQQADTKVDRFIMTNEMTITPDQNTSLVIRAGIDAWGDDRSWFFPMGSSGSRSSGVFAEDALTNREANYDFIARRSLDLGSISMNVTAGYNWWDRAYNRTSFNISSFLVNTDKQTVNVNTSAEASTVENSKMFIRSGRTYGLLSLSAMDNLYVNLSGVSEDHSTISDPYFYPAMDVAYQFSDMLQGTPLSFGKFRFAWGQVGVR
;
A
#
# COMPACT_ATOMS: atom_id res chain seq x y z
N ARG A 1 33.75 5.90 -22.89
CA ARG A 1 35.15 6.28 -23.24
C ARG A 1 35.35 6.48 -24.74
N ALA A 2 34.30 6.41 -25.50
CA ALA A 2 34.35 6.82 -26.91
C ALA A 2 34.70 8.29 -27.00
N GLY A 3 35.75 8.63 -27.77
CA GLY A 3 36.22 10.01 -28.00
C GLY A 3 37.25 10.54 -27.01
N GLY A 4 37.75 9.74 -26.08
CA GLY A 4 38.88 10.11 -25.19
C GLY A 4 40.24 9.98 -25.85
N ALA A 5 41.28 10.29 -25.09
CA ALA A 5 42.67 10.04 -25.48
C ALA A 5 42.88 8.53 -25.78
N ASP A 6 43.85 8.21 -26.61
CA ASP A 6 44.20 6.84 -26.94
C ASP A 6 44.71 6.07 -25.72
N GLU A 7 45.21 6.77 -24.71
CA GLU A 7 45.68 6.26 -23.45
C GLU A 7 45.10 7.10 -22.28
N VAL A 8 44.83 6.42 -21.17
CA VAL A 8 44.42 7.04 -19.91
C VAL A 8 45.41 6.71 -18.83
N GLU A 9 46.08 7.71 -18.29
CA GLU A 9 47.02 7.54 -17.19
C GLU A 9 46.31 7.51 -15.84
N SER A 10 46.73 6.62 -14.94
CA SER A 10 46.21 6.56 -13.57
C SER A 10 46.95 7.57 -12.70
N SER A 11 46.22 8.29 -11.84
CA SER A 11 46.75 9.15 -10.78
C SER A 11 47.21 8.40 -9.53
N GLY A 12 47.24 7.06 -9.58
CA GLY A 12 47.58 6.20 -8.42
C GLY A 12 46.36 5.82 -7.56
N GLU A 13 45.20 6.35 -7.84
CA GLU A 13 43.96 5.96 -7.19
C GLU A 13 43.60 4.48 -7.48
N HIS A 14 43.09 3.82 -6.48
CA HIS A 14 42.63 2.44 -6.64
C HIS A 14 41.49 2.09 -5.70
N PHE A 15 40.89 0.94 -5.96
CA PHE A 15 39.79 0.41 -5.17
C PHE A 15 40.10 -1.03 -4.77
N ILE A 16 39.89 -1.36 -3.51
CA ILE A 16 40.02 -2.71 -2.96
C ILE A 16 38.61 -3.13 -2.52
N SER A 17 38.03 -4.10 -3.20
CA SER A 17 36.71 -4.61 -2.84
C SER A 17 36.76 -5.48 -1.58
N GLU A 18 35.61 -5.74 -0.96
CA GLU A 18 35.51 -6.54 0.29
C GLU A 18 36.10 -7.97 0.12
N ASP A 19 36.09 -8.54 -1.08
CA ASP A 19 36.68 -9.83 -1.39
C ASP A 19 38.18 -9.75 -1.67
N GLY A 20 38.81 -8.59 -1.53
CA GLY A 20 40.23 -8.35 -1.75
C GLY A 20 40.60 -8.07 -3.22
N THR A 21 39.63 -7.98 -4.13
CA THR A 21 39.92 -7.68 -5.54
C THR A 21 40.42 -6.24 -5.68
N PHE A 22 41.65 -6.13 -6.21
CA PHE A 22 42.30 -4.84 -6.43
C PHE A 22 42.00 -4.33 -7.84
N THR A 23 41.44 -3.14 -7.93
CA THR A 23 41.13 -2.46 -9.18
C THR A 23 41.89 -1.16 -9.27
N GLN A 24 42.92 -1.14 -10.11
CA GLN A 24 43.70 0.07 -10.41
C GLN A 24 43.36 0.55 -11.82
N TYR A 25 43.28 1.86 -12.00
CA TYR A 25 43.21 2.46 -13.32
C TYR A 25 44.60 2.46 -13.91
N LYS A 26 44.74 1.63 -14.92
CA LYS A 26 45.95 1.54 -15.71
C LYS A 26 45.80 2.40 -16.96
N LEU A 27 46.95 2.75 -17.54
CA LEU A 27 47.00 3.20 -18.91
C LEU A 27 46.22 2.22 -19.81
N ILE A 28 45.23 2.69 -20.53
CA ILE A 28 44.39 1.85 -21.39
C ILE A 28 44.56 2.39 -22.82
N THR A 29 45.13 1.54 -23.67
CA THR A 29 45.21 1.83 -25.11
C THR A 29 43.80 1.78 -25.71
N LYS A 30 43.46 2.76 -26.52
CA LYS A 30 42.16 2.84 -27.19
C LYS A 30 41.92 1.56 -28.03
N ASN A 31 40.69 1.04 -27.99
CA ASN A 31 40.27 -0.16 -28.69
C ASN A 31 41.04 -1.46 -28.29
N SER A 32 41.72 -1.46 -27.16
CA SER A 32 42.42 -2.64 -26.65
C SER A 32 41.54 -3.60 -25.85
N LYS A 33 40.27 -3.27 -25.66
CA LYS A 33 39.33 -3.98 -24.80
C LYS A 33 38.03 -4.24 -25.56
N GLU A 34 37.48 -5.43 -25.35
CA GLU A 34 36.12 -5.73 -25.74
C GLU A 34 35.14 -4.78 -25.04
N THR A 35 34.19 -4.18 -25.79
CA THR A 35 33.36 -3.11 -25.30
C THR A 35 31.95 -3.51 -24.96
N TYR A 36 31.59 -4.79 -25.11
CA TYR A 36 30.29 -5.33 -24.75
C TYR A 36 30.41 -6.57 -23.86
N VAL A 37 29.80 -6.51 -22.68
CA VAL A 37 29.65 -7.65 -21.76
C VAL A 37 28.20 -7.65 -21.27
N ASP A 38 27.51 -8.76 -21.45
CA ASP A 38 26.08 -8.91 -21.16
C ASP A 38 25.77 -9.20 -19.67
N SER A 39 26.81 -9.56 -18.91
CA SER A 39 26.67 -10.05 -17.54
C SER A 39 26.02 -9.10 -16.54
N ASN A 40 26.06 -7.78 -16.76
CA ASN A 40 25.54 -6.80 -15.80
C ASN A 40 24.01 -6.93 -15.55
N TRP A 41 23.26 -7.33 -16.57
CA TRP A 41 21.82 -7.57 -16.45
C TRP A 41 21.53 -8.78 -15.58
N ASP A 42 22.26 -9.86 -15.77
CA ASP A 42 22.12 -11.11 -15.02
C ASP A 42 22.54 -10.96 -13.55
N GLN A 43 23.37 -9.96 -13.24
CA GLN A 43 23.72 -9.61 -11.86
C GLN A 43 22.59 -8.92 -11.12
N VAL A 44 21.74 -8.19 -11.83
CA VAL A 44 20.62 -7.42 -11.25
C VAL A 44 19.33 -8.20 -11.32
N PHE A 45 19.06 -8.89 -12.43
CA PHE A 45 17.81 -9.60 -12.66
C PHE A 45 17.91 -11.09 -12.34
N GLN A 46 16.79 -11.66 -12.01
CA GLN A 46 16.60 -13.09 -11.77
C GLN A 46 15.21 -13.51 -12.23
N THR A 47 15.00 -14.80 -12.39
CA THR A 47 13.65 -15.34 -12.53
C THR A 47 12.94 -15.21 -11.20
N GLY A 48 11.89 -14.38 -11.14
CA GLY A 48 11.01 -14.28 -9.98
C GLY A 48 10.23 -15.58 -9.78
N LYS A 49 9.99 -15.93 -8.52
CA LYS A 49 9.25 -17.13 -8.11
C LYS A 49 8.20 -16.74 -7.08
N TYR A 50 7.07 -17.45 -7.08
CA TYR A 50 6.12 -17.36 -5.98
C TYR A 50 5.59 -18.75 -5.62
N ILE A 51 5.24 -18.89 -4.34
CA ILE A 51 4.56 -20.05 -3.79
C ILE A 51 3.37 -19.52 -3.01
N GLN A 52 2.20 -20.06 -3.27
CA GLN A 52 1.00 -19.76 -2.52
C GLN A 52 0.38 -21.05 -2.01
N ASP A 53 0.19 -21.11 -0.69
CA ASP A 53 -0.48 -22.20 0.00
C ASP A 53 -1.79 -21.70 0.59
N ASP A 54 -2.89 -22.38 0.29
CA ASP A 54 -4.21 -22.03 0.78
C ASP A 54 -4.80 -23.23 1.54
N PHE A 55 -5.27 -22.97 2.76
CA PHE A 55 -5.96 -23.94 3.60
C PHE A 55 -7.32 -23.40 3.99
N GLN A 56 -8.37 -24.20 3.86
CA GLN A 56 -9.71 -23.81 4.26
C GLN A 56 -10.46 -24.97 4.91
N VAL A 57 -11.15 -24.66 6.00
CA VAL A 57 -12.08 -25.57 6.65
C VAL A 57 -13.42 -24.86 6.78
N THR A 58 -14.48 -25.59 6.44
CA THR A 58 -15.87 -25.15 6.62
C THR A 58 -16.64 -26.22 7.35
N GLY A 59 -17.60 -25.82 8.15
CA GLY A 59 -18.46 -26.75 8.85
C GLY A 59 -19.69 -26.08 9.45
N GLY A 60 -20.58 -26.87 9.97
CA GLY A 60 -21.76 -26.37 10.65
C GLY A 60 -23.04 -27.15 10.34
N ASP A 61 -24.13 -26.60 10.80
CA ASP A 61 -25.50 -27.12 10.63
C ASP A 61 -26.47 -25.94 10.28
N ALA A 62 -27.75 -26.17 10.30
CA ALA A 62 -28.77 -25.16 10.00
C ALA A 62 -28.78 -23.99 11.00
N SER A 63 -28.23 -24.17 12.21
CA SER A 63 -28.21 -23.15 13.27
C SER A 63 -26.88 -22.40 13.38
N ARG A 64 -25.79 -22.97 12.89
CA ARG A 64 -24.44 -22.40 12.99
C ARG A 64 -23.57 -22.88 11.84
N THR A 65 -22.81 -21.96 11.29
CA THR A 65 -21.82 -22.26 10.27
C THR A 65 -20.53 -21.54 10.59
N PHE A 66 -19.42 -22.11 10.18
CA PHE A 66 -18.13 -21.45 10.23
C PHE A 66 -17.31 -21.73 8.97
N LEU A 67 -16.45 -20.79 8.66
CA LEU A 67 -15.37 -20.91 7.69
C LEU A 67 -14.11 -20.36 8.33
N PHE A 68 -13.06 -21.15 8.35
CA PHE A 68 -11.72 -20.69 8.66
C PHE A 68 -10.85 -20.88 7.42
N SER A 69 -10.07 -19.88 7.05
CA SER A 69 -9.07 -20.00 5.99
C SER A 69 -7.75 -19.35 6.39
N TYR A 70 -6.68 -19.94 5.91
CA TYR A 70 -5.31 -19.42 5.97
C TYR A 70 -4.73 -19.43 4.56
N SER A 71 -4.13 -18.33 4.16
CA SER A 71 -3.42 -18.21 2.89
C SER A 71 -2.04 -17.63 3.13
N ARG A 72 -1.03 -18.26 2.59
CA ARG A 72 0.36 -17.83 2.66
C ARG A 72 0.90 -17.63 1.25
N LEU A 73 1.42 -16.45 0.97
CA LEU A 73 2.14 -16.11 -0.25
C LEU A 73 3.59 -15.77 0.08
N ARG A 74 4.53 -16.36 -0.66
CA ARG A 74 5.95 -16.02 -0.66
C ARG A 74 6.36 -15.76 -2.11
N GLN A 75 6.92 -14.58 -2.35
CA GLN A 75 7.28 -14.15 -3.69
C GLN A 75 8.65 -13.49 -3.71
N ASP A 76 9.53 -14.02 -4.54
CA ASP A 76 10.76 -13.35 -4.96
C ASP A 76 10.50 -12.50 -6.19
N GLY A 77 10.99 -11.27 -6.21
CA GLY A 77 10.86 -10.38 -7.35
C GLY A 77 11.86 -10.72 -8.48
N ILE A 78 11.66 -10.08 -9.62
CA ILE A 78 12.56 -10.20 -10.78
C ILE A 78 13.88 -9.44 -10.59
N ILE A 79 13.93 -8.48 -9.67
CA ILE A 79 15.17 -7.83 -9.24
C ILE A 79 15.67 -8.60 -8.02
N ARG A 80 16.95 -8.94 -8.01
CA ARG A 80 17.55 -9.66 -6.87
C ARG A 80 17.32 -8.91 -5.57
N ASN A 81 17.23 -9.60 -4.44
CA ASN A 81 16.99 -9.06 -3.11
C ASN A 81 15.61 -8.35 -2.94
N SER A 82 14.74 -8.40 -3.94
CA SER A 82 13.35 -7.94 -3.77
C SER A 82 12.43 -9.10 -3.46
N TRP A 83 11.56 -8.95 -2.46
CA TRP A 83 10.64 -10.00 -2.06
C TRP A 83 9.38 -9.42 -1.39
N TYR A 84 8.33 -10.22 -1.37
CA TYR A 84 7.04 -9.91 -0.76
C TYR A 84 6.45 -11.16 -0.13
N ASP A 85 6.15 -11.09 1.16
CA ASP A 85 5.54 -12.13 1.94
C ASP A 85 4.19 -11.67 2.47
N ARG A 86 3.19 -12.54 2.43
CA ARG A 86 1.86 -12.27 2.99
C ARG A 86 1.30 -13.51 3.66
N ASP A 87 0.83 -13.34 4.88
CA ASP A 87 0.02 -14.31 5.60
C ASP A 87 -1.37 -13.70 5.83
N ASN A 88 -2.43 -14.42 5.49
CA ASN A 88 -3.82 -13.99 5.66
C ASN A 88 -4.61 -15.05 6.40
N TYR A 89 -5.28 -14.64 7.47
CA TYR A 89 -6.19 -15.45 8.26
C TYR A 89 -7.60 -14.89 8.12
N ARG A 90 -8.58 -15.75 7.94
CA ARG A 90 -9.99 -15.37 7.86
C ARG A 90 -10.86 -16.31 8.65
N LEU A 91 -11.77 -15.74 9.42
CA LEU A 91 -12.82 -16.46 10.15
C LEU A 91 -14.17 -15.84 9.85
N ASN A 92 -15.09 -16.62 9.32
CA ASN A 92 -16.49 -16.24 9.17
C ASN A 92 -17.34 -17.19 9.98
N THR A 93 -18.27 -16.66 10.74
CA THR A 93 -19.21 -17.45 11.54
C THR A 93 -20.61 -16.90 11.38
N LYS A 94 -21.59 -17.77 11.40
CA LYS A 94 -23.00 -17.41 11.45
C LYS A 94 -23.70 -18.27 12.48
N PHE A 95 -24.50 -17.66 13.35
CA PHE A 95 -25.25 -18.29 14.41
C PHE A 95 -26.71 -17.87 14.34
N ARG A 96 -27.60 -18.80 14.41
CA ARG A 96 -29.02 -18.60 14.70
C ARG A 96 -29.24 -18.84 16.20
N LEU A 97 -29.33 -17.76 16.97
CA LEU A 97 -29.44 -17.81 18.42
C LEU A 97 -30.87 -18.16 18.85
N SER A 98 -31.87 -17.79 18.06
CA SER A 98 -33.25 -18.15 18.19
C SER A 98 -33.94 -18.00 16.81
N ASP A 99 -35.24 -18.28 16.76
CA ASP A 99 -36.03 -18.05 15.54
C ASP A 99 -36.09 -16.57 15.15
N MET A 100 -35.88 -15.67 16.10
CA MET A 100 -35.92 -14.23 15.88
C MET A 100 -34.53 -13.60 15.78
N ILE A 101 -33.45 -14.23 16.24
CA ILE A 101 -32.14 -13.58 16.38
C ILE A 101 -31.10 -14.42 15.65
N SER A 102 -30.42 -13.78 14.71
CA SER A 102 -29.22 -14.30 14.05
C SER A 102 -28.06 -13.34 14.20
N MET A 103 -26.85 -13.91 14.25
CA MET A 103 -25.60 -13.17 14.34
C MET A 103 -24.64 -13.69 13.28
N GLU A 104 -24.00 -12.76 12.55
CA GLU A 104 -22.93 -13.04 11.61
C GLU A 104 -21.68 -12.27 12.01
N SER A 105 -20.54 -12.97 12.06
CA SER A 105 -19.23 -12.36 12.35
C SER A 105 -18.25 -12.74 11.26
N LYS A 106 -17.54 -11.74 10.74
CA LYS A 106 -16.48 -11.90 9.75
C LYS A 106 -15.24 -11.19 10.27
N ALA A 107 -14.14 -11.89 10.34
CA ALA A 107 -12.87 -11.33 10.76
C ALA A 107 -11.77 -11.76 9.78
N SER A 108 -10.85 -10.86 9.47
CA SER A 108 -9.63 -11.18 8.76
C SER A 108 -8.45 -10.44 9.36
N TYR A 109 -7.31 -11.12 9.39
CA TYR A 109 -6.03 -10.54 9.76
C TYR A 109 -5.03 -10.82 8.65
N THR A 110 -4.37 -9.78 8.17
CA THR A 110 -3.36 -9.87 7.13
C THR A 110 -2.07 -9.27 7.64
N PHE A 111 -1.00 -10.03 7.55
CA PHE A 111 0.35 -9.57 7.78
C PHE A 111 1.12 -9.61 6.47
N THR A 112 1.81 -8.50 6.11
CA THR A 112 2.70 -8.43 4.97
C THR A 112 4.07 -7.93 5.37
N ASN A 113 5.09 -8.47 4.74
CA ASN A 113 6.47 -8.02 4.89
C ASN A 113 7.13 -7.99 3.50
N SER A 114 7.92 -6.97 3.22
CA SER A 114 8.55 -6.85 1.90
C SER A 114 9.82 -6.02 1.95
N ASN A 115 10.75 -6.36 1.07
CA ASN A 115 11.88 -5.50 0.71
C ASN A 115 11.69 -4.98 -0.71
N ARG A 116 11.71 -3.65 -0.88
CA ARG A 116 11.48 -2.98 -2.15
C ARG A 116 12.76 -2.36 -2.66
N ILE A 117 13.19 -2.77 -3.83
CA ILE A 117 14.35 -2.14 -4.49
C ILE A 117 13.90 -0.85 -5.17
N GLN A 118 14.64 0.22 -4.97
CA GLN A 118 14.35 1.51 -5.59
C GLN A 118 14.58 1.46 -7.10
N GLN A 119 13.48 1.48 -7.85
CA GLN A 119 13.51 1.38 -9.32
C GLN A 119 13.73 2.74 -9.98
N SER A 120 13.00 3.74 -9.54
CA SER A 120 13.03 5.10 -10.10
C SER A 120 13.87 6.02 -9.22
N SER A 121 14.80 6.70 -9.80
CA SER A 121 15.59 7.85 -9.32
C SER A 121 16.71 8.08 -10.30
N ASN A 122 17.06 9.33 -10.51
CA ASN A 122 18.11 9.71 -11.45
C ASN A 122 19.51 9.25 -11.00
N VAL A 123 19.73 9.12 -9.70
CA VAL A 123 21.06 8.85 -9.13
C VAL A 123 21.12 7.58 -8.26
N THR A 124 20.01 7.19 -7.64
CA THR A 124 19.96 6.08 -6.70
C THR A 124 19.06 4.91 -7.15
N GLY A 125 18.36 5.04 -8.28
CA GLY A 125 17.48 3.97 -8.80
C GLY A 125 18.25 2.93 -9.62
N VAL A 126 17.88 1.66 -9.47
CA VAL A 126 18.58 0.53 -10.12
C VAL A 126 18.49 0.58 -11.64
N MET A 127 17.34 0.93 -12.21
CA MET A 127 17.13 0.88 -13.66
C MET A 127 17.98 1.91 -14.40
N LEU A 128 17.97 3.16 -13.95
CA LEU A 128 18.80 4.19 -14.57
C LEU A 128 20.29 3.98 -14.31
N GLY A 129 20.66 3.48 -13.15
CA GLY A 129 22.04 3.07 -12.84
C GLY A 129 22.53 2.01 -13.82
N LEU A 130 21.73 0.97 -14.07
CA LEU A 130 22.08 -0.12 -15.00
C LEU A 130 22.15 0.36 -16.45
N LEU A 131 21.14 1.12 -16.93
CA LEU A 131 21.10 1.64 -18.31
C LEU A 131 22.21 2.64 -18.63
N ARG A 132 22.72 3.36 -17.62
CA ARG A 132 23.81 4.34 -17.76
C ARG A 132 25.20 3.75 -17.56
N THR A 133 25.28 2.55 -17.00
CA THR A 133 26.55 1.85 -16.84
C THR A 133 26.98 1.29 -18.19
N ALA A 134 28.20 1.61 -18.60
CA ALA A 134 28.74 1.06 -19.85
C ALA A 134 28.81 -0.47 -19.76
N PRO A 135 28.46 -1.19 -20.83
CA PRO A 135 28.41 -2.66 -20.82
C PRO A 135 29.79 -3.31 -20.55
N ASP A 136 30.88 -2.60 -20.84
CA ASP A 136 32.25 -3.06 -20.56
C ASP A 136 32.70 -2.78 -19.10
N PHE A 137 31.85 -2.16 -18.28
CA PHE A 137 32.12 -1.94 -16.87
C PHE A 137 31.47 -3.06 -16.06
N ASP A 138 32.29 -3.91 -15.50
CA ASP A 138 31.84 -4.94 -14.56
C ASP A 138 31.31 -4.31 -13.27
N ILE A 139 30.04 -4.51 -12.97
CA ILE A 139 29.37 -3.96 -11.77
C ILE A 139 29.63 -4.76 -10.51
N THR A 140 30.25 -5.94 -10.61
CA THR A 140 30.65 -6.75 -9.45
C THR A 140 31.82 -6.10 -8.70
N HIS A 141 32.22 -6.64 -7.57
CA HIS A 141 33.28 -6.07 -6.71
C HIS A 141 33.03 -4.58 -6.40
N TYR A 142 31.78 -4.24 -6.14
CA TYR A 142 31.29 -2.86 -6.11
C TYR A 142 31.47 -2.17 -4.76
N LYS A 143 31.67 -2.91 -3.67
CA LYS A 143 31.77 -2.39 -2.30
C LYS A 143 33.15 -2.66 -1.72
N GLY A 144 33.73 -1.65 -1.05
CA GLY A 144 35.07 -1.78 -0.47
C GLY A 144 35.67 -0.45 -0.07
N THR A 145 37.01 -0.37 -0.14
CA THR A 145 37.80 0.81 0.22
C THR A 145 38.30 1.53 -1.01
N TYR A 146 37.97 2.81 -1.12
CA TYR A 146 38.59 3.71 -2.11
C TYR A 146 39.85 4.30 -1.51
N VAL A 147 40.97 4.18 -2.23
CA VAL A 147 42.25 4.80 -1.87
C VAL A 147 42.56 5.93 -2.85
N SER A 148 42.74 7.13 -2.33
CA SER A 148 43.03 8.31 -3.13
C SER A 148 44.47 8.34 -3.63
N SER A 149 44.79 9.24 -4.57
CA SER A 149 46.16 9.45 -5.05
C SER A 149 47.14 9.91 -3.97
N SER A 150 46.64 10.48 -2.86
CA SER A 150 47.44 10.83 -1.67
C SER A 150 47.60 9.67 -0.66
N GLY A 151 47.03 8.50 -0.93
CA GLY A 151 47.04 7.37 -0.03
C GLY A 151 45.96 7.43 1.07
N ALA A 152 45.05 8.38 1.03
CA ALA A 152 43.96 8.43 2.02
C ALA A 152 42.91 7.34 1.69
N GLU A 153 42.53 6.59 2.70
CA GLU A 153 41.58 5.48 2.62
C GLU A 153 40.18 5.90 3.03
N TYR A 154 39.18 5.43 2.30
CA TYR A 154 37.76 5.68 2.54
C TYR A 154 37.00 4.36 2.48
N ASP A 155 36.74 3.78 3.62
CA ASP A 155 36.06 2.50 3.74
C ASP A 155 34.56 2.60 3.44
N GLY A 156 33.97 1.44 3.10
CA GLY A 156 32.53 1.31 2.82
C GLY A 156 32.07 2.16 1.64
N ARG A 157 32.90 2.33 0.62
CA ARG A 157 32.57 3.04 -0.60
C ARG A 157 32.15 2.09 -1.71
N GLN A 158 31.42 2.63 -2.66
CA GLN A 158 31.03 1.89 -3.84
C GLN A 158 31.91 2.25 -5.05
N ARG A 159 32.16 1.25 -5.88
CA ARG A 159 32.77 1.39 -7.19
C ARG A 159 31.66 1.47 -8.24
N ALA A 160 31.45 2.64 -8.83
CA ALA A 160 30.44 2.88 -9.84
C ALA A 160 31.05 3.39 -11.14
N TYR A 161 30.32 3.30 -12.25
CA TYR A 161 30.83 3.61 -13.59
C TYR A 161 31.32 5.06 -13.76
N ARG A 162 30.65 6.04 -13.12
CA ARG A 162 31.01 7.45 -13.28
C ARG A 162 31.56 8.08 -12.02
N LYS A 163 32.72 8.72 -12.12
CA LYS A 163 33.40 9.52 -11.08
C LYS A 163 33.78 8.77 -9.81
N TYR A 164 33.78 7.46 -9.79
CA TYR A 164 34.17 6.74 -8.59
C TYR A 164 35.63 6.95 -8.21
N MET A 165 36.51 7.27 -9.20
CA MET A 165 37.94 7.54 -8.98
C MET A 165 38.22 8.94 -8.48
N ALA A 166 37.52 9.93 -9.02
CA ALA A 166 37.69 11.33 -8.63
C ALA A 166 36.77 11.74 -7.47
N GLN A 167 36.04 10.79 -6.86
CA GLN A 167 35.04 11.04 -5.83
C GLN A 167 35.25 10.05 -4.67
N SER A 168 35.99 10.48 -3.65
CA SER A 168 36.14 9.72 -2.41
C SER A 168 34.85 9.69 -1.59
N THR A 169 33.91 10.59 -1.83
CA THR A 169 32.67 10.70 -1.05
C THR A 169 31.53 9.91 -1.65
N HIS A 170 31.27 10.07 -2.96
CA HIS A 170 30.17 9.38 -3.67
C HIS A 170 30.35 9.45 -5.19
N PRO A 171 29.78 8.52 -5.96
CA PRO A 171 29.71 8.62 -7.42
C PRO A 171 28.58 9.55 -7.89
N ILE A 172 28.49 9.83 -9.21
CA ILE A 172 27.36 10.60 -9.78
C ILE A 172 26.04 9.85 -9.65
N TYR A 173 26.07 8.53 -9.86
CA TYR A 173 24.93 7.63 -9.63
C TYR A 173 25.44 6.30 -9.09
N ASN A 174 24.58 5.60 -8.37
CA ASN A 174 24.96 4.35 -7.73
C ASN A 174 25.37 3.26 -8.74
N ASN A 175 26.28 2.40 -8.31
CA ASN A 175 26.39 1.07 -8.88
C ASN A 175 25.02 0.34 -8.69
N PRO A 176 24.49 -0.35 -9.72
CA PRO A 176 23.22 -1.07 -9.58
C PRO A 176 23.19 -2.04 -8.40
N LEU A 177 24.27 -2.76 -8.12
CA LEU A 177 24.33 -3.71 -7.01
C LEU A 177 24.32 -3.03 -5.64
N TRP A 178 24.88 -1.82 -5.52
CA TRP A 178 24.72 -0.99 -4.32
C TRP A 178 23.25 -0.68 -4.03
N THR A 179 22.49 -0.34 -5.08
CA THR A 179 21.04 -0.12 -4.93
C THR A 179 20.30 -1.39 -4.56
N VAL A 180 20.72 -2.54 -5.07
CA VAL A 180 20.06 -3.84 -4.82
C VAL A 180 20.35 -4.37 -3.41
N TYR A 181 21.58 -4.24 -2.92
CA TYR A 181 21.98 -4.93 -1.69
C TYR A 181 22.23 -4.01 -0.50
N ASP A 182 22.69 -2.79 -0.70
CA ASP A 182 23.08 -1.90 0.39
C ASP A 182 22.01 -0.84 0.70
N GLN A 183 21.25 -0.37 -0.28
CA GLN A 183 20.04 0.41 -0.01
C GLN A 183 18.92 -0.53 0.41
N GLN A 184 18.30 -0.26 1.55
CA GLN A 184 17.23 -1.09 2.08
C GLN A 184 15.94 -0.27 2.18
N ALA A 185 14.81 -0.87 1.82
CA ALA A 185 13.50 -0.24 1.88
C ALA A 185 12.45 -1.27 2.31
N ASP A 186 12.41 -1.55 3.61
CA ASP A 186 11.51 -2.53 4.19
C ASP A 186 10.15 -1.93 4.50
N THR A 187 9.13 -2.73 4.34
CA THR A 187 7.75 -2.37 4.70
C THR A 187 7.09 -3.54 5.40
N LYS A 188 6.48 -3.29 6.56
CA LYS A 188 5.67 -4.25 7.31
C LYS A 188 4.28 -3.68 7.48
N VAL A 189 3.25 -4.44 7.13
CA VAL A 189 1.86 -4.02 7.29
C VAL A 189 1.08 -5.10 8.02
N ASP A 190 0.41 -4.67 9.08
CA ASP A 190 -0.58 -5.44 9.81
C ASP A 190 -1.95 -4.84 9.56
N ARG A 191 -2.95 -5.64 9.17
CA ARG A 191 -4.32 -5.17 9.01
C ARG A 191 -5.31 -6.15 9.60
N PHE A 192 -6.17 -5.63 10.45
CA PHE A 192 -7.29 -6.34 11.04
C PHE A 192 -8.61 -5.74 10.57
N ILE A 193 -9.48 -6.55 10.00
CA ILE A 193 -10.83 -6.15 9.61
C ILE A 193 -11.80 -7.09 10.31
N MET A 194 -12.81 -6.53 10.97
CA MET A 194 -13.86 -7.30 11.60
C MET A 194 -15.22 -6.63 11.38
N THR A 195 -16.24 -7.43 11.10
CA THR A 195 -17.64 -7.01 11.07
C THR A 195 -18.48 -7.99 11.84
N ASN A 196 -19.30 -7.47 12.76
CA ASN A 196 -20.33 -8.19 13.46
C ASN A 196 -21.69 -7.62 13.07
N GLU A 197 -22.62 -8.48 12.71
CA GLU A 197 -23.99 -8.09 12.41
C GLU A 197 -24.94 -8.98 13.22
N MET A 198 -25.84 -8.34 13.95
CA MET A 198 -26.97 -8.98 14.62
C MET A 198 -28.24 -8.55 13.94
N THR A 199 -29.03 -9.51 13.50
CA THR A 199 -30.35 -9.28 12.91
C THR A 199 -31.40 -9.83 13.85
N ILE A 200 -32.40 -9.01 14.17
CA ILE A 200 -33.56 -9.36 15.02
C ILE A 200 -34.80 -9.22 14.15
N THR A 201 -35.58 -10.28 14.02
CA THR A 201 -36.83 -10.34 13.25
C THR A 201 -37.99 -10.70 14.19
N PRO A 202 -38.58 -9.69 14.89
CA PRO A 202 -39.65 -9.92 15.86
C PRO A 202 -40.92 -10.51 15.22
N ASP A 203 -41.16 -10.17 13.97
CA ASP A 203 -42.25 -10.68 13.12
C ASP A 203 -41.79 -10.76 11.66
N GLN A 204 -42.62 -11.27 10.76
CA GLN A 204 -42.31 -11.48 9.34
C GLN A 204 -42.08 -10.15 8.58
N ASN A 205 -42.55 -9.05 9.13
CA ASN A 205 -42.56 -7.75 8.46
C ASN A 205 -41.54 -6.77 9.08
N THR A 206 -40.92 -7.10 10.21
CA THR A 206 -40.01 -6.22 10.94
C THR A 206 -38.62 -6.82 11.01
N SER A 207 -37.60 -6.01 10.70
CA SER A 207 -36.19 -6.37 10.85
C SER A 207 -35.43 -5.22 11.52
N LEU A 208 -34.70 -5.54 12.58
CA LEU A 208 -33.74 -4.65 13.24
C LEU A 208 -32.35 -5.19 13.00
N VAL A 209 -31.45 -4.38 12.51
CA VAL A 209 -30.05 -4.76 12.27
C VAL A 209 -29.13 -3.85 13.08
N ILE A 210 -28.24 -4.48 13.84
CA ILE A 210 -27.15 -3.81 14.55
C ILE A 210 -25.86 -4.33 13.94
N ARG A 211 -25.06 -3.43 13.38
CA ARG A 211 -23.78 -3.78 12.77
C ARG A 211 -22.65 -2.97 13.41
N ALA A 212 -21.54 -3.63 13.69
CA ALA A 212 -20.31 -3.00 14.14
C ALA A 212 -19.16 -3.50 13.28
N GLY A 213 -18.42 -2.58 12.69
CA GLY A 213 -17.26 -2.86 11.86
C GLY A 213 -16.04 -2.11 12.35
N ILE A 214 -14.87 -2.74 12.23
CA ILE A 214 -13.56 -2.11 12.46
C ILE A 214 -12.64 -2.49 11.32
N ASP A 215 -11.88 -1.51 10.82
CA ASP A 215 -10.72 -1.68 9.94
C ASP A 215 -9.54 -0.96 10.58
N ALA A 216 -8.56 -1.72 11.03
CA ALA A 216 -7.38 -1.19 11.70
C ALA A 216 -6.12 -1.72 11.04
N TRP A 217 -5.17 -0.83 10.72
CA TRP A 217 -3.90 -1.22 10.16
C TRP A 217 -2.75 -0.37 10.71
N GLY A 218 -1.59 -1.02 10.80
CA GLY A 218 -0.29 -0.42 11.00
C GLY A 218 0.57 -0.61 9.76
N ASP A 219 1.37 0.37 9.38
CA ASP A 219 2.30 0.32 8.24
C ASP A 219 3.62 0.95 8.67
N ASP A 220 4.60 0.09 8.94
CA ASP A 220 5.95 0.47 9.33
C ASP A 220 6.87 0.39 8.12
N ARG A 221 7.47 1.51 7.76
CA ARG A 221 8.37 1.66 6.63
C ARG A 221 9.72 2.15 7.09
N SER A 222 10.78 1.63 6.51
CA SER A 222 12.12 2.13 6.75
C SER A 222 12.93 2.22 5.46
N TRP A 223 13.77 3.23 5.39
CA TRP A 223 14.70 3.45 4.28
C TRP A 223 16.09 3.68 4.84
N PHE A 224 17.04 2.96 4.30
CA PHE A 224 18.45 3.12 4.64
C PHE A 224 19.27 3.36 3.37
N PHE A 225 20.02 4.44 3.37
CA PHE A 225 21.00 4.78 2.34
C PHE A 225 22.36 4.86 3.03
N PRO A 226 23.28 3.93 2.77
CA PRO A 226 24.61 3.97 3.37
C PRO A 226 25.40 5.21 2.97
N MET A 227 26.37 5.58 3.81
CA MET A 227 27.37 6.57 3.45
C MET A 227 28.08 6.17 2.16
N GLY A 228 28.29 7.09 1.23
CA GLY A 228 28.82 6.81 -0.11
C GLY A 228 27.75 6.56 -1.16
N SER A 229 26.46 6.61 -0.83
CA SER A 229 25.36 6.63 -1.80
C SER A 229 25.42 7.90 -2.65
N SER A 230 24.80 7.89 -3.84
CA SER A 230 24.85 9.02 -4.76
C SER A 230 23.88 10.14 -4.38
N GLY A 231 24.16 11.35 -4.87
CA GLY A 231 23.32 12.54 -4.73
C GLY A 231 23.25 13.08 -3.32
N SER A 232 22.11 13.63 -2.92
CA SER A 232 21.91 14.24 -1.60
C SER A 232 21.97 13.25 -0.42
N ARG A 233 22.07 11.95 -0.69
CA ARG A 233 22.17 10.90 0.31
C ARG A 233 23.60 10.39 0.53
N SER A 234 24.59 11.09 0.01
CA SER A 234 26.01 10.68 0.03
C SER A 234 26.59 10.56 1.42
N SER A 235 26.11 11.32 2.38
CA SER A 235 26.51 11.27 3.78
C SER A 235 25.71 10.25 4.60
N GLY A 236 24.87 9.45 3.96
CA GLY A 236 23.99 8.49 4.62
C GLY A 236 22.65 9.10 5.08
N VAL A 237 21.60 8.32 4.97
CA VAL A 237 20.25 8.67 5.45
C VAL A 237 19.57 7.41 6.00
N PHE A 238 18.94 7.54 7.14
CA PHE A 238 18.01 6.56 7.68
C PHE A 238 16.68 7.25 7.98
N ALA A 239 15.60 6.71 7.46
CA ALA A 239 14.27 7.23 7.70
C ALA A 239 13.30 6.11 8.04
N GLU A 240 12.40 6.40 8.97
CA GLU A 240 11.29 5.52 9.35
C GLU A 240 9.98 6.29 9.33
N ASP A 241 8.93 5.65 8.83
CA ASP A 241 7.55 6.09 8.94
C ASP A 241 6.75 4.99 9.62
N ALA A 242 6.14 5.30 10.75
CA ALA A 242 5.16 4.46 11.42
C ALA A 242 3.77 5.09 11.25
N LEU A 243 2.90 4.42 10.51
CA LEU A 243 1.55 4.85 10.21
C LEU A 243 0.55 3.92 10.88
N THR A 244 -0.46 4.47 11.53
CA THR A 244 -1.59 3.69 12.05
C THR A 244 -2.90 4.33 11.62
N ASN A 245 -3.86 3.51 11.26
CA ASN A 245 -5.22 3.95 10.97
C ASN A 245 -6.20 2.98 11.61
N ARG A 246 -7.22 3.53 12.25
CA ARG A 246 -8.36 2.78 12.75
C ARG A 246 -9.63 3.46 12.29
N GLU A 247 -10.47 2.71 11.61
CA GLU A 247 -11.83 3.14 11.26
C GLU A 247 -12.83 2.23 11.98
N ALA A 248 -13.78 2.81 12.67
CA ALA A 248 -14.88 2.11 13.30
C ALA A 248 -16.21 2.60 12.71
N ASN A 249 -17.11 1.67 12.45
CA ASN A 249 -18.40 1.94 11.85
C ASN A 249 -19.50 1.18 12.60
N TYR A 250 -20.56 1.86 12.99
CA TYR A 250 -21.70 1.29 13.70
C TYR A 250 -22.99 1.68 12.97
N ASP A 251 -23.83 0.70 12.66
CA ASP A 251 -25.13 0.90 12.04
C ASP A 251 -26.24 0.34 12.94
N PHE A 252 -27.30 1.13 13.09
CA PHE A 252 -28.56 0.74 13.67
C PHE A 252 -29.63 0.93 12.60
N ILE A 253 -30.27 -0.14 12.14
CA ILE A 253 -31.21 -0.10 11.02
C ILE A 253 -32.50 -0.78 11.43
N ALA A 254 -33.62 -0.07 11.30
CA ALA A 254 -34.96 -0.63 11.47
C ALA A 254 -35.68 -0.63 10.11
N ARG A 255 -36.28 -1.75 9.77
CA ARG A 255 -37.07 -1.93 8.55
C ARG A 255 -38.46 -2.48 8.92
N ARG A 256 -39.47 -1.94 8.27
CA ARG A 256 -40.84 -2.42 8.38
C ARG A 256 -41.49 -2.49 7.01
N SER A 257 -42.08 -3.63 6.70
CA SER A 257 -42.93 -3.80 5.52
C SER A 257 -44.37 -3.77 5.95
N LEU A 258 -45.21 -3.07 5.21
CA LEU A 258 -46.64 -2.93 5.42
C LEU A 258 -47.36 -3.23 4.10
N ASP A 259 -48.32 -4.11 4.15
CA ASP A 259 -49.22 -4.42 3.03
C ASP A 259 -50.61 -3.90 3.34
N LEU A 260 -51.09 -2.95 2.56
CA LEU A 260 -52.36 -2.27 2.70
C LEU A 260 -53.29 -2.62 1.51
N GLY A 261 -53.18 -3.80 0.98
CA GLY A 261 -53.92 -4.29 -0.17
C GLY A 261 -53.30 -3.84 -1.48
N SER A 262 -53.85 -2.79 -2.13
CA SER A 262 -53.33 -2.28 -3.39
C SER A 262 -52.04 -1.44 -3.23
N ILE A 263 -51.55 -1.22 -2.02
CA ILE A 263 -50.37 -0.44 -1.68
C ILE A 263 -49.48 -1.27 -0.78
N SER A 264 -48.26 -1.51 -1.23
CA SER A 264 -47.16 -2.07 -0.39
C SER A 264 -46.17 -0.97 -0.04
N MET A 265 -45.78 -0.90 1.23
CA MET A 265 -44.89 0.12 1.75
C MET A 265 -43.71 -0.54 2.52
N ASN A 266 -42.51 -0.10 2.22
CA ASN A 266 -41.31 -0.44 2.98
C ASN A 266 -40.72 0.82 3.59
N VAL A 267 -40.58 0.83 4.91
CA VAL A 267 -39.96 1.92 5.67
C VAL A 267 -38.64 1.42 6.21
N THR A 268 -37.58 2.18 5.96
CA THR A 268 -36.26 1.98 6.59
C THR A 268 -35.89 3.28 7.31
N ALA A 269 -35.48 3.14 8.57
CA ALA A 269 -34.84 4.22 9.33
C ALA A 269 -33.54 3.70 9.90
N GLY A 270 -32.54 4.56 9.95
CA GLY A 270 -31.24 4.13 10.44
C GLY A 270 -30.40 5.26 10.99
N TYR A 271 -29.40 4.86 11.76
CA TYR A 271 -28.37 5.73 12.26
C TYR A 271 -27.03 5.05 12.02
N ASN A 272 -26.09 5.77 11.40
CA ASN A 272 -24.73 5.37 11.20
C ASN A 272 -23.80 6.28 12.00
N TRP A 273 -22.89 5.68 12.74
CA TRP A 273 -21.77 6.36 13.38
C TRP A 273 -20.49 5.84 12.77
N TRP A 274 -19.64 6.74 12.31
CA TRP A 274 -18.30 6.42 11.80
C TRP A 274 -17.26 7.30 12.47
N ASP A 275 -16.14 6.69 12.88
CA ASP A 275 -14.98 7.41 13.37
C ASP A 275 -13.69 6.88 12.73
N ARG A 276 -12.75 7.78 12.52
CA ARG A 276 -11.42 7.49 12.01
C ARG A 276 -10.37 8.14 12.90
N ALA A 277 -9.38 7.36 13.29
CA ALA A 277 -8.16 7.82 13.97
C ALA A 277 -6.96 7.44 13.11
N TYR A 278 -6.26 8.43 12.60
CA TYR A 278 -5.01 8.26 11.85
C TYR A 278 -3.88 8.93 12.60
N ASN A 279 -2.74 8.24 12.68
CA ASN A 279 -1.50 8.76 13.25
C ASN A 279 -0.34 8.39 12.35
N ARG A 280 0.56 9.35 12.12
CA ARG A 280 1.84 9.16 11.47
C ARG A 280 2.94 9.72 12.36
N THR A 281 3.95 8.91 12.63
CA THR A 281 5.21 9.35 13.22
C THR A 281 6.31 9.08 12.22
N SER A 282 7.07 10.10 11.86
CA SER A 282 8.21 9.97 10.97
C SER A 282 9.48 10.37 11.70
N PHE A 283 10.54 9.65 11.42
CA PHE A 283 11.85 9.83 12.00
C PHE A 283 12.91 9.84 10.90
N ASN A 284 13.82 10.79 10.96
CA ASN A 284 14.89 10.90 9.96
C ASN A 284 16.23 11.22 10.64
N ILE A 285 17.26 10.47 10.26
CA ILE A 285 18.67 10.71 10.58
C ILE A 285 19.41 10.88 9.27
N SER A 286 20.24 11.90 9.15
CA SER A 286 21.08 12.17 7.98
C SER A 286 22.51 12.54 8.39
N SER A 287 23.43 12.55 7.42
CA SER A 287 24.82 12.98 7.63
C SER A 287 25.55 12.14 8.70
N PHE A 288 25.69 10.83 8.44
CA PHE A 288 26.37 9.91 9.34
C PHE A 288 27.83 10.32 9.61
N LEU A 289 28.24 10.26 10.85
CA LEU A 289 29.61 10.53 11.29
C LEU A 289 30.58 9.41 10.97
N VAL A 290 30.06 8.18 10.92
CA VAL A 290 30.82 6.95 10.66
C VAL A 290 30.04 6.06 9.72
N ASN A 291 30.73 5.15 9.04
CA ASN A 291 30.06 4.07 8.34
C ASN A 291 29.24 3.26 9.36
N THR A 292 27.97 3.12 9.08
CA THR A 292 27.01 2.39 9.91
C THR A 292 26.09 1.57 9.00
N ASP A 293 25.45 0.58 9.56
CA ASP A 293 24.42 -0.20 8.92
C ASP A 293 23.04 0.14 9.50
N LYS A 294 21.99 -0.41 8.91
CA LYS A 294 20.62 -0.17 9.34
C LYS A 294 20.35 -0.60 10.79
N GLN A 295 21.05 -1.62 11.29
CA GLN A 295 20.87 -2.16 12.62
C GLN A 295 21.56 -1.31 13.71
N THR A 296 22.64 -0.63 13.36
CA THR A 296 23.49 0.13 14.28
C THR A 296 23.29 1.64 14.20
N VAL A 297 22.61 2.14 13.15
CA VAL A 297 22.32 3.57 13.02
C VAL A 297 21.44 4.09 14.16
N ASN A 298 21.83 5.21 14.73
CA ASN A 298 21.08 5.87 15.81
C ASN A 298 21.40 7.38 15.82
N VAL A 299 20.72 8.14 16.67
CA VAL A 299 20.88 9.61 16.77
C VAL A 299 22.32 10.06 17.02
N ASN A 300 23.11 9.26 17.73
CA ASN A 300 24.51 9.57 18.03
C ASN A 300 25.46 9.31 16.84
N THR A 301 24.98 8.64 15.79
CA THR A 301 25.76 8.41 14.56
C THR A 301 25.57 9.51 13.52
N SER A 302 24.80 10.57 13.81
CA SER A 302 24.52 11.70 12.91
C SER A 302 25.29 12.95 13.32
N ALA A 303 25.77 13.71 12.32
CA ALA A 303 26.30 15.05 12.50
C ALA A 303 25.20 16.13 12.62
N GLU A 304 23.99 15.80 12.19
CA GLU A 304 22.84 16.71 12.20
C GLU A 304 21.80 16.24 13.22
N ALA A 305 20.98 17.19 13.68
CA ALA A 305 19.87 16.85 14.56
C ALA A 305 18.84 15.96 13.83
N SER A 306 18.38 14.92 14.49
CA SER A 306 17.31 14.06 13.98
C SER A 306 16.02 14.85 13.85
N THR A 307 15.27 14.60 12.78
CA THR A 307 13.94 15.18 12.58
C THR A 307 12.89 14.16 12.99
N VAL A 308 11.96 14.58 13.86
CA VAL A 308 10.79 13.80 14.26
C VAL A 308 9.53 14.60 13.93
N GLU A 309 8.65 14.02 13.16
CA GLU A 309 7.35 14.60 12.84
C GLU A 309 6.24 13.70 13.37
N ASN A 310 5.20 14.29 13.94
CA ASN A 310 4.01 13.57 14.37
C ASN A 310 2.77 14.28 13.83
N SER A 311 1.93 13.53 13.13
CA SER A 311 0.66 14.02 12.58
C SER A 311 -0.47 13.12 13.06
N LYS A 312 -1.52 13.72 13.62
CA LYS A 312 -2.71 13.02 14.12
C LYS A 312 -3.95 13.62 13.49
N MET A 313 -4.84 12.77 13.03
CA MET A 313 -6.11 13.18 12.47
C MET A 313 -7.23 12.33 13.08
N PHE A 314 -8.26 12.99 13.59
CA PHE A 314 -9.46 12.36 14.11
C PHE A 314 -10.66 12.93 13.37
N ILE A 315 -11.44 12.06 12.75
CA ILE A 315 -12.63 12.44 12.00
C ILE A 315 -13.80 11.60 12.51
N ARG A 316 -14.96 12.23 12.68
CA ARG A 316 -16.21 11.57 13.08
C ARG A 316 -17.35 12.02 12.21
N SER A 317 -18.29 11.12 11.98
CA SER A 317 -19.53 11.41 11.26
C SER A 317 -20.68 10.65 11.91
N GLY A 318 -21.79 11.35 12.14
CA GLY A 318 -23.07 10.79 12.52
C GLY A 318 -24.07 11.02 11.39
N ARG A 319 -24.79 9.96 10.96
CA ARG A 319 -25.77 10.04 9.88
C ARG A 319 -27.07 9.42 10.32
N THR A 320 -28.13 10.22 10.36
CA THR A 320 -29.50 9.72 10.50
C THR A 320 -30.12 9.68 9.13
N TYR A 321 -30.74 8.58 8.76
CA TYR A 321 -31.38 8.45 7.45
C TYR A 321 -32.70 7.72 7.49
N GLY A 322 -33.53 8.04 6.50
CA GLY A 322 -34.80 7.38 6.27
C GLY A 322 -35.03 7.11 4.79
N LEU A 323 -35.68 5.98 4.51
CA LEU A 323 -36.12 5.59 3.17
C LEU A 323 -37.53 5.06 3.27
N LEU A 324 -38.42 5.61 2.42
CA LEU A 324 -39.78 5.16 2.20
C LEU A 324 -39.89 4.67 0.75
N SER A 325 -40.20 3.40 0.57
CA SER A 325 -40.51 2.81 -0.73
C SER A 325 -41.96 2.42 -0.78
N LEU A 326 -42.70 2.96 -1.74
CA LEU A 326 -44.10 2.68 -2.00
C LEU A 326 -44.25 2.00 -3.36
N SER A 327 -45.07 0.97 -3.40
CA SER A 327 -45.59 0.41 -4.65
C SER A 327 -47.13 0.42 -4.60
N ALA A 328 -47.75 0.88 -5.65
CA ALA A 328 -49.21 0.99 -5.75
C ALA A 328 -49.68 0.38 -7.07
N MET A 329 -50.76 -0.43 -7.00
CA MET A 329 -51.44 -1.04 -8.15
C MET A 329 -50.48 -1.79 -9.09
N ASP A 330 -49.37 -2.34 -8.56
CA ASP A 330 -48.32 -3.05 -9.28
C ASP A 330 -47.61 -2.29 -10.42
N ASN A 331 -47.95 -1.01 -10.61
CA ASN A 331 -47.42 -0.21 -11.72
C ASN A 331 -46.80 1.13 -11.31
N LEU A 332 -47.08 1.66 -10.10
CA LEU A 332 -46.52 2.89 -9.59
C LEU A 332 -45.54 2.61 -8.45
N TYR A 333 -44.32 3.08 -8.58
CA TYR A 333 -43.25 2.94 -7.58
C TYR A 333 -42.73 4.32 -7.22
N VAL A 334 -42.69 4.63 -5.92
CA VAL A 334 -42.17 5.89 -5.40
C VAL A 334 -41.19 5.62 -4.28
N ASN A 335 -39.95 6.13 -4.39
CA ASN A 335 -38.99 6.10 -3.33
C ASN A 335 -38.68 7.53 -2.87
N LEU A 336 -38.71 7.74 -1.55
CA LEU A 336 -38.31 8.97 -0.91
C LEU A 336 -37.22 8.64 0.10
N SER A 337 -36.14 9.41 0.08
CA SER A 337 -35.06 9.24 1.07
C SER A 337 -34.54 10.59 1.54
N GLY A 338 -34.00 10.58 2.75
CA GLY A 338 -33.31 11.72 3.32
C GLY A 338 -32.21 11.25 4.27
N VAL A 339 -31.06 11.93 4.23
CA VAL A 339 -29.95 11.73 5.12
C VAL A 339 -29.58 13.05 5.76
N SER A 340 -29.55 13.09 7.08
CA SER A 340 -28.94 14.19 7.84
C SER A 340 -27.61 13.76 8.33
N GLU A 341 -26.56 14.48 7.99
CA GLU A 341 -25.17 14.18 8.34
C GLU A 341 -24.57 15.28 9.18
N ASP A 342 -24.04 14.90 10.35
CA ASP A 342 -23.15 15.69 11.19
C ASP A 342 -21.72 15.16 11.02
N HIS A 343 -20.77 16.04 10.76
CA HIS A 343 -19.39 15.65 10.48
C HIS A 343 -18.40 16.61 11.14
N SER A 344 -17.38 16.08 11.79
CA SER A 344 -16.43 16.86 12.60
C SER A 344 -15.61 17.92 11.85
N THR A 345 -15.64 17.93 10.51
CA THR A 345 -14.92 18.90 9.67
C THR A 345 -15.84 20.02 9.15
N ILE A 346 -17.11 20.04 9.51
CA ILE A 346 -18.09 21.02 9.06
C ILE A 346 -18.84 21.58 10.25
N SER A 347 -19.26 22.85 10.18
CA SER A 347 -19.89 23.55 11.28
C SER A 347 -21.37 23.23 11.44
N ASP A 348 -22.07 22.96 10.35
CA ASP A 348 -23.52 22.73 10.34
C ASP A 348 -23.85 21.37 9.70
N PRO A 349 -24.85 20.64 10.22
CA PRO A 349 -25.32 19.40 9.63
C PRO A 349 -25.85 19.62 8.21
N TYR A 350 -25.58 18.68 7.31
CA TYR A 350 -26.14 18.67 5.97
C TYR A 350 -27.33 17.73 5.88
N PHE A 351 -28.31 18.11 5.06
CA PHE A 351 -29.43 17.27 4.71
C PHE A 351 -29.44 16.98 3.22
N TYR A 352 -29.52 15.70 2.88
CA TYR A 352 -29.45 15.17 1.51
C TYR A 352 -30.79 14.49 1.19
N PRO A 353 -31.80 15.19 0.62
CA PRO A 353 -33.03 14.58 0.16
C PRO A 353 -32.84 13.96 -1.23
N ALA A 354 -33.55 12.85 -1.46
CA ALA A 354 -33.67 12.26 -2.79
C ALA A 354 -35.04 11.63 -2.98
N MET A 355 -35.54 11.64 -4.22
CA MET A 355 -36.74 10.94 -4.61
C MET A 355 -36.60 10.30 -5.98
N ASP A 356 -37.26 9.20 -6.19
CA ASP A 356 -37.51 8.64 -7.52
C ASP A 356 -38.94 8.14 -7.66
N VAL A 357 -39.43 8.21 -8.88
CA VAL A 357 -40.77 7.75 -9.25
C VAL A 357 -40.65 6.95 -10.52
N ALA A 358 -41.29 5.80 -10.55
CA ALA A 358 -41.37 4.96 -11.73
C ALA A 358 -42.84 4.57 -11.97
N TYR A 359 -43.30 4.75 -13.19
CA TYR A 359 -44.63 4.32 -13.62
C TYR A 359 -44.55 3.38 -14.80
N GLN A 360 -45.06 2.15 -14.62
CA GLN A 360 -45.13 1.14 -15.65
C GLN A 360 -46.50 1.19 -16.30
N PHE A 361 -46.54 1.61 -17.56
CA PHE A 361 -47.76 1.76 -18.34
C PHE A 361 -47.95 0.67 -19.37
N SER A 362 -47.38 -0.49 -19.15
CA SER A 362 -47.40 -1.63 -20.08
C SER A 362 -48.85 -2.06 -20.43
N ASP A 363 -49.77 -1.99 -19.46
CA ASP A 363 -51.15 -2.37 -19.64
C ASP A 363 -51.89 -1.48 -20.64
N MET A 364 -51.44 -0.22 -20.82
CA MET A 364 -51.98 0.74 -21.77
C MET A 364 -51.50 0.44 -23.20
N LEU A 365 -50.54 -0.46 -23.39
CA LEU A 365 -49.95 -0.81 -24.66
C LEU A 365 -50.58 -2.05 -25.31
N GLN A 366 -51.60 -2.61 -24.68
CA GLN A 366 -52.35 -3.76 -25.25
C GLN A 366 -52.85 -3.45 -26.63
N GLY A 367 -52.53 -4.31 -27.61
CA GLY A 367 -52.91 -4.09 -29.02
C GLY A 367 -51.91 -3.29 -29.85
N THR A 368 -50.81 -2.85 -29.24
CA THR A 368 -49.67 -2.23 -29.96
C THR A 368 -48.50 -3.20 -30.14
N PRO A 369 -47.50 -2.91 -31.00
CA PRO A 369 -46.29 -3.73 -31.13
C PRO A 369 -45.38 -3.69 -29.90
N LEU A 370 -45.63 -2.80 -28.93
CA LEU A 370 -44.84 -2.65 -27.73
C LEU A 370 -45.43 -3.51 -26.60
N SER A 371 -44.62 -4.34 -25.99
CA SER A 371 -44.99 -5.21 -24.87
C SER A 371 -44.66 -4.65 -23.50
N PHE A 372 -43.87 -3.57 -23.42
CA PHE A 372 -43.45 -2.97 -22.17
C PHE A 372 -43.21 -1.47 -22.31
N GLY A 373 -43.73 -0.69 -21.34
CA GLY A 373 -43.51 0.74 -21.24
C GLY A 373 -43.33 1.16 -19.77
N LYS A 374 -42.24 1.87 -19.49
CA LYS A 374 -41.93 2.40 -18.14
C LYS A 374 -41.34 3.80 -18.23
N PHE A 375 -41.91 4.72 -17.47
CA PHE A 375 -41.38 6.06 -17.23
C PHE A 375 -40.63 6.06 -15.89
N ARG A 376 -39.51 6.80 -15.81
CA ARG A 376 -38.75 7.01 -14.57
C ARG A 376 -38.31 8.45 -14.44
N PHE A 377 -38.40 8.99 -13.23
CA PHE A 377 -37.84 10.25 -12.85
C PHE A 377 -37.09 10.09 -11.53
N ALA A 378 -35.91 10.69 -11.43
CA ALA A 378 -35.13 10.70 -10.20
C ALA A 378 -34.51 12.08 -9.97
N TRP A 379 -34.51 12.50 -8.72
CA TRP A 379 -33.88 13.72 -8.26
C TRP A 379 -33.22 13.49 -6.90
N GLY A 380 -32.07 14.13 -6.66
CA GLY A 380 -31.41 14.07 -5.38
C GLY A 380 -30.33 15.12 -5.22
N GLN A 381 -30.04 15.47 -3.97
CA GLN A 381 -28.93 16.32 -3.58
C GLN A 381 -27.82 15.47 -2.93
N VAL A 382 -26.58 15.78 -3.25
CA VAL A 382 -25.39 15.21 -2.62
C VAL A 382 -24.38 16.29 -2.32
N GLY A 383 -23.64 16.14 -1.24
CA GLY A 383 -22.53 17.02 -0.89
C GLY A 383 -21.19 16.41 -1.27
N VAL A 384 -20.23 17.26 -1.64
CA VAL A 384 -18.82 16.91 -1.79
C VAL A 384 -18.05 17.59 -0.67
N ARG A 385 -17.15 16.86 0.00
CA ARG A 385 -16.31 17.32 1.12
C ARG A 385 -14.89 17.56 0.68
#